data_32f3eaf1562022d183b4de120dac9166
#
_entry.id   32f3eaf1562022d183b4de120dac9166
#
_cell.length_a   1.000
_cell.length_b   1.000
_cell.length_c   1.000
_cell.angle_alpha   90.00
_cell.angle_beta   90.00
_cell.angle_gamma   90.00
#
_symmetry.space_group_name_H-M   'P 1'
#
loop_
_entity.id
_entity.type
_entity.pdbx_description
1 polymer ?
#
loop_
_entity_poly.entity_id
_entity_poly.type
_entity_poly.pdbx_seq_one_letter_code
_entity_poly.pdbx_strand_id
1 'polypeptide(L)'
;MIFSSIFFVFAYLPIVLILYYLVPFKFKNLVLLLVSLVFYAWGEPVYVVLMLFSIAINFVSGLELEYFMDRGEMRKAKYACIVTAAINLGVLGFYKYYGFVIENLNAVLPFDIPYTKLALPIGISFYTFQTMSYVIDVYRGKVKAQHNPITFGAYVSMFPQLIAGPIVRYSDVEQQLMKRTMSIRKFGDGVMWFLQGLGKKVLIANNMGSIYEAIAVLGASETSVLTAWIGCFAYTMQIYFDFGGYSDMAIGLGKVLGFEFMENFNYPYTAKSITDFWRRWHISLSSWFKEYVYIPLGGNRVGQAKSIRNLLIVWGLTGLWHGAAWNFIFWGLYYGIILIIEKYILKGALEKLPSALQHVYTIVLVMFGWVLFFSPSLGSAVSYMGTMLGIGGAGLADLTGWYYLKSGLVLGIIAAVGSTPVVYRRFSKWEHSRNPYKQIACVVVYAGIFLISTAYLVNATYNPFLYFRF
;
A
#
# COMPACT_ATOMS: atom_id res chain seq x y z
N MET A 1 8.66 -2.98 -13.88
CA MET A 1 9.74 -2.04 -13.47
C MET A 1 9.43 -1.52 -12.07
N ILE A 2 10.43 -1.28 -11.20
CA ILE A 2 10.24 -0.72 -9.84
C ILE A 2 10.98 0.62 -9.72
N PHE A 3 10.46 1.54 -8.89
CA PHE A 3 11.03 2.89 -8.74
C PHE A 3 12.45 2.90 -8.15
N SER A 4 12.74 1.94 -7.28
CA SER A 4 14.06 1.72 -6.71
C SER A 4 14.96 0.84 -7.59
N SER A 5 14.99 1.06 -8.89
CA SER A 5 15.92 0.41 -9.80
C SER A 5 16.78 1.42 -10.55
N ILE A 6 18.02 1.06 -10.83
CA ILE A 6 18.98 1.89 -11.59
C ILE A 6 18.37 2.30 -12.94
N PHE A 7 17.76 1.35 -13.66
CA PHE A 7 17.14 1.63 -14.94
C PHE A 7 16.00 2.65 -14.83
N PHE A 8 15.15 2.55 -13.80
CA PHE A 8 14.08 3.52 -13.59
C PHE A 8 14.64 4.91 -13.33
N VAL A 9 15.58 5.06 -12.41
CA VAL A 9 16.09 6.36 -11.96
C VAL A 9 16.92 7.06 -13.03
N PHE A 10 17.77 6.32 -13.76
CA PHE A 10 18.77 6.91 -14.66
C PHE A 10 18.40 6.84 -16.16
N ALA A 11 17.42 6.03 -16.54
CA ALA A 11 17.01 5.93 -17.94
C ALA A 11 15.52 6.30 -18.10
N TYR A 12 14.61 5.53 -17.50
CA TYR A 12 13.18 5.69 -17.72
C TYR A 12 12.67 7.06 -17.24
N LEU A 13 12.93 7.43 -15.99
CA LEU A 13 12.42 8.68 -15.41
C LEU A 13 12.93 9.94 -16.13
N PRO A 14 14.23 10.09 -16.45
CA PRO A 14 14.70 11.22 -17.24
C PRO A 14 14.03 11.33 -18.61
N ILE A 15 13.90 10.22 -19.35
CA ILE A 15 13.23 10.19 -20.65
C ILE A 15 11.76 10.63 -20.51
N VAL A 16 11.05 10.08 -19.54
CA VAL A 16 9.65 10.46 -19.28
C VAL A 16 9.51 11.94 -18.97
N LEU A 17 10.38 12.49 -18.12
CA LEU A 17 10.33 13.90 -17.75
C LEU A 17 10.62 14.81 -18.96
N ILE A 18 11.64 14.48 -19.75
CA ILE A 18 11.94 15.22 -20.99
C ILE A 18 10.72 15.24 -21.92
N LEU A 19 10.17 14.06 -22.25
CA LEU A 19 8.99 13.96 -23.12
C LEU A 19 7.80 14.73 -22.54
N TYR A 20 7.52 14.59 -21.23
CA TYR A 20 6.39 15.21 -20.59
C TYR A 20 6.47 16.74 -20.53
N TYR A 21 7.68 17.30 -20.31
CA TYR A 21 7.86 18.75 -20.23
C TYR A 21 8.03 19.44 -21.60
N LEU A 22 8.47 18.73 -22.62
CA LEU A 22 8.61 19.26 -23.98
C LEU A 22 7.26 19.45 -24.69
N VAL A 23 6.23 18.64 -24.37
CA VAL A 23 4.95 18.72 -25.05
C VAL A 23 4.04 19.80 -24.45
N PRO A 24 3.20 20.47 -25.27
CA PRO A 24 2.17 21.37 -24.76
C PRO A 24 1.13 20.61 -23.92
N PHE A 25 0.41 21.35 -23.07
CA PHE A 25 -0.49 20.76 -22.07
C PHE A 25 -1.50 19.74 -22.66
N LYS A 26 -2.06 20.05 -23.84
CA LYS A 26 -3.06 19.20 -24.53
C LYS A 26 -2.57 17.76 -24.80
N PHE A 27 -1.25 17.55 -24.91
CA PHE A 27 -0.66 16.23 -25.16
C PHE A 27 -0.10 15.55 -23.91
N LYS A 28 -0.08 16.23 -22.74
CA LYS A 28 0.51 15.67 -21.51
C LYS A 28 -0.18 14.39 -21.05
N ASN A 29 -1.51 14.31 -21.15
CA ASN A 29 -2.22 13.08 -20.79
C ASN A 29 -1.94 11.94 -21.78
N LEU A 30 -1.75 12.23 -23.07
CA LEU A 30 -1.34 11.23 -24.05
C LEU A 30 0.06 10.68 -23.75
N VAL A 31 1.02 11.57 -23.51
CA VAL A 31 2.38 11.15 -23.11
C VAL A 31 2.32 10.32 -21.85
N LEU A 32 1.57 10.78 -20.84
CA LEU A 32 1.43 10.06 -19.57
C LEU A 32 0.83 8.66 -19.75
N LEU A 33 -0.21 8.52 -20.60
CA LEU A 33 -0.79 7.23 -20.96
C LEU A 33 0.26 6.31 -21.59
N LEU A 34 0.95 6.80 -22.64
CA LEU A 34 1.91 5.98 -23.40
C LEU A 34 3.09 5.52 -22.53
N VAL A 35 3.71 6.44 -21.80
CA VAL A 35 4.82 6.06 -20.91
C VAL A 35 4.37 5.12 -19.79
N SER A 36 3.17 5.32 -19.25
CA SER A 36 2.63 4.43 -18.21
C SER A 36 2.34 3.02 -18.74
N LEU A 37 1.81 2.90 -19.95
CA LEU A 37 1.64 1.59 -20.59
C LEU A 37 2.98 0.90 -20.86
N VAL A 38 4.01 1.64 -21.29
CA VAL A 38 5.38 1.12 -21.44
C VAL A 38 5.93 0.66 -20.08
N PHE A 39 5.75 1.46 -19.02
CA PHE A 39 6.16 1.10 -17.67
C PHE A 39 5.54 -0.22 -17.20
N TYR A 40 4.24 -0.38 -17.44
CA TYR A 40 3.50 -1.57 -17.05
C TYR A 40 3.90 -2.79 -17.91
N ALA A 41 3.91 -2.64 -19.23
CA ALA A 41 4.27 -3.70 -20.17
C ALA A 41 5.72 -4.20 -19.99
N TRP A 42 6.63 -3.36 -19.49
CA TRP A 42 7.98 -3.78 -19.15
C TRP A 42 8.04 -4.90 -18.09
N GLY A 43 7.13 -4.88 -17.11
CA GLY A 43 7.02 -5.92 -16.10
C GLY A 43 5.99 -7.00 -16.44
N GLU A 44 4.96 -6.62 -17.18
CA GLU A 44 3.77 -7.43 -17.44
C GLU A 44 3.35 -7.37 -18.92
N PRO A 45 4.14 -7.90 -19.85
CA PRO A 45 3.91 -7.73 -21.28
C PRO A 45 2.59 -8.35 -21.76
N VAL A 46 2.13 -9.43 -21.12
CA VAL A 46 0.86 -10.09 -21.46
C VAL A 46 -0.32 -9.37 -20.80
N TYR A 47 -0.17 -9.00 -19.54
CA TYR A 47 -1.26 -8.44 -18.75
C TYR A 47 -1.56 -6.95 -19.04
N VAL A 48 -0.77 -6.29 -19.88
CA VAL A 48 -1.13 -4.96 -20.40
C VAL A 48 -2.44 -4.99 -21.17
N VAL A 49 -2.77 -6.10 -21.84
CA VAL A 49 -4.05 -6.29 -22.54
C VAL A 49 -5.21 -6.29 -21.53
N LEU A 50 -5.02 -6.92 -20.37
CA LEU A 50 -6.03 -6.92 -19.31
C LEU A 50 -6.28 -5.52 -18.74
N MET A 51 -5.23 -4.73 -18.58
CA MET A 51 -5.35 -3.33 -18.18
C MET A 51 -6.10 -2.50 -19.22
N LEU A 52 -5.80 -2.66 -20.51
CA LEU A 52 -6.52 -2.00 -21.60
C LEU A 52 -7.99 -2.41 -21.62
N PHE A 53 -8.30 -3.69 -21.41
CA PHE A 53 -9.67 -4.17 -21.24
C PHE A 53 -10.36 -3.48 -20.05
N SER A 54 -9.72 -3.40 -18.89
CA SER A 54 -10.26 -2.71 -17.72
C SER A 54 -10.51 -1.22 -17.98
N ILE A 55 -9.59 -0.54 -18.68
CA ILE A 55 -9.78 0.85 -19.10
C ILE A 55 -11.01 0.97 -20.01
N ALA A 56 -11.10 0.14 -21.05
CA ALA A 56 -12.17 0.22 -22.05
C ALA A 56 -13.55 -0.01 -21.42
N ILE A 57 -13.71 -1.07 -20.62
CA ILE A 57 -15.00 -1.41 -20.02
C ILE A 57 -15.49 -0.36 -19.02
N ASN A 58 -14.60 0.15 -18.18
CA ASN A 58 -14.97 1.16 -17.18
C ASN A 58 -15.22 2.54 -17.82
N PHE A 59 -14.50 2.88 -18.91
CA PHE A 59 -14.76 4.06 -19.69
C PHE A 59 -16.15 4.03 -20.33
N VAL A 60 -16.48 2.95 -21.04
CA VAL A 60 -17.80 2.77 -21.69
C VAL A 60 -18.90 2.78 -20.64
N SER A 61 -18.71 2.05 -19.54
CA SER A 61 -19.68 2.03 -18.43
C SER A 61 -19.94 3.40 -17.83
N GLY A 62 -18.90 4.24 -17.69
CA GLY A 62 -19.08 5.62 -17.23
C GLY A 62 -20.00 6.42 -18.15
N LEU A 63 -19.80 6.35 -19.47
CA LEU A 63 -20.66 7.01 -20.46
C LEU A 63 -22.09 6.45 -20.46
N GLU A 64 -22.24 5.14 -20.34
CA GLU A 64 -23.54 4.48 -20.28
C GLU A 64 -24.33 4.89 -19.02
N LEU A 65 -23.66 4.99 -17.87
CA LEU A 65 -24.25 5.46 -16.62
C LEU A 65 -24.77 6.90 -16.78
N GLU A 66 -23.95 7.80 -17.27
CA GLU A 66 -24.36 9.22 -17.49
C GLU A 66 -25.55 9.29 -18.44
N TYR A 67 -25.53 8.55 -19.55
CA TYR A 67 -26.64 8.48 -20.52
C TYR A 67 -27.96 8.04 -19.89
N PHE A 68 -27.96 6.99 -19.04
CA PHE A 68 -29.17 6.52 -18.37
C PHE A 68 -29.64 7.50 -17.27
N MET A 69 -28.70 8.11 -16.55
CA MET A 69 -29.02 9.07 -15.49
C MET A 69 -29.63 10.34 -16.07
N ASP A 70 -29.11 10.86 -17.16
CA ASP A 70 -29.62 12.06 -17.84
C ASP A 70 -31.05 11.85 -18.40
N ARG A 71 -31.43 10.61 -18.69
CA ARG A 71 -32.79 10.23 -19.10
C ARG A 71 -33.73 9.88 -17.95
N GLY A 72 -33.24 9.93 -16.70
CA GLY A 72 -34.03 9.55 -15.53
C GLY A 72 -34.21 8.04 -15.40
N GLU A 73 -33.49 7.22 -16.20
CA GLU A 73 -33.59 5.75 -16.21
C GLU A 73 -32.75 5.11 -15.09
N MET A 74 -32.95 5.52 -13.83
CA MET A 74 -32.15 5.12 -12.68
C MET A 74 -32.05 3.60 -12.46
N ARG A 75 -33.07 2.84 -12.84
CA ARG A 75 -33.01 1.37 -12.76
C ARG A 75 -31.94 0.80 -13.71
N LYS A 76 -31.88 1.28 -14.96
CA LYS A 76 -30.88 0.86 -15.94
C LYS A 76 -29.47 1.28 -15.49
N ALA A 77 -29.32 2.52 -15.01
CA ALA A 77 -28.06 2.98 -14.44
C ALA A 77 -27.58 2.09 -13.28
N LYS A 78 -28.49 1.70 -12.37
CA LYS A 78 -28.17 0.78 -11.28
C LYS A 78 -27.69 -0.59 -11.80
N TYR A 79 -28.39 -1.16 -12.79
CA TYR A 79 -27.98 -2.44 -13.36
C TYR A 79 -26.63 -2.35 -14.07
N ALA A 80 -26.39 -1.31 -14.87
CA ALA A 80 -25.09 -1.07 -15.50
C ALA A 80 -23.95 -0.97 -14.47
N CYS A 81 -24.16 -0.22 -13.37
CA CYS A 81 -23.21 -0.14 -12.27
C CYS A 81 -22.91 -1.50 -11.64
N ILE A 82 -23.95 -2.30 -11.35
CA ILE A 82 -23.81 -3.64 -10.75
C ILE A 82 -23.07 -4.58 -11.71
N VAL A 83 -23.43 -4.60 -12.98
CA VAL A 83 -22.80 -5.46 -14.01
C VAL A 83 -21.32 -5.11 -14.13
N THR A 84 -20.99 -3.83 -14.23
CA THR A 84 -19.59 -3.39 -14.33
C THR A 84 -18.80 -3.76 -13.07
N ALA A 85 -19.37 -3.55 -11.87
CA ALA A 85 -18.75 -3.97 -10.63
C ALA A 85 -18.53 -5.50 -10.59
N ALA A 86 -19.51 -6.29 -11.04
CA ALA A 86 -19.41 -7.74 -11.12
C ALA A 86 -18.31 -8.19 -12.10
N ILE A 87 -18.16 -7.53 -13.25
CA ILE A 87 -17.08 -7.84 -14.21
C ILE A 87 -15.72 -7.51 -13.59
N ASN A 88 -15.54 -6.32 -13.00
CA ASN A 88 -14.29 -5.94 -12.34
C ASN A 88 -13.90 -6.91 -11.21
N LEU A 89 -14.86 -7.27 -10.35
CA LEU A 89 -14.64 -8.23 -9.27
C LEU A 89 -14.46 -9.65 -9.79
N GLY A 90 -15.14 -10.04 -10.88
CA GLY A 90 -14.98 -11.33 -11.54
C GLY A 90 -13.58 -11.52 -12.11
N VAL A 91 -13.06 -10.50 -12.79
CA VAL A 91 -11.68 -10.51 -13.32
C VAL A 91 -10.67 -10.58 -12.19
N LEU A 92 -10.79 -9.72 -11.16
CA LEU A 92 -9.94 -9.76 -9.98
C LEU A 92 -10.03 -11.13 -9.28
N GLY A 93 -11.26 -11.63 -9.11
CA GLY A 93 -11.55 -12.91 -8.47
C GLY A 93 -10.91 -14.08 -9.21
N PHE A 94 -10.99 -14.10 -10.52
CA PHE A 94 -10.39 -15.15 -11.35
C PHE A 94 -8.87 -15.19 -11.17
N TYR A 95 -8.17 -14.07 -11.35
CA TYR A 95 -6.71 -14.08 -11.25
C TYR A 95 -6.19 -14.25 -9.82
N LYS A 96 -6.91 -13.73 -8.82
CA LYS A 96 -6.42 -13.73 -7.44
C LYS A 96 -6.88 -14.95 -6.63
N TYR A 97 -8.10 -15.42 -6.81
CA TYR A 97 -8.68 -16.42 -5.90
C TYR A 97 -8.93 -17.79 -6.55
N TYR A 98 -8.76 -17.94 -7.86
CA TYR A 98 -8.99 -19.22 -8.56
C TYR A 98 -8.19 -20.36 -7.92
N GLY A 99 -6.88 -20.21 -7.77
CA GLY A 99 -6.02 -21.23 -7.13
C GLY A 99 -6.44 -21.54 -5.70
N PHE A 100 -6.68 -20.50 -4.90
CA PHE A 100 -7.12 -20.66 -3.50
C PHE A 100 -8.44 -21.42 -3.37
N VAL A 101 -9.40 -21.15 -4.24
CA VAL A 101 -10.69 -21.88 -4.25
C VAL A 101 -10.47 -23.34 -4.59
N ILE A 102 -9.68 -23.64 -5.63
CA ILE A 102 -9.42 -25.04 -6.03
C ILE A 102 -8.63 -25.77 -4.95
N GLU A 103 -7.61 -25.17 -4.35
CA GLU A 103 -6.85 -25.77 -3.23
C GLU A 103 -7.76 -26.13 -2.05
N ASN A 104 -8.69 -25.24 -1.69
CA ASN A 104 -9.66 -25.54 -0.61
C ASN A 104 -10.69 -26.61 -1.02
N LEU A 105 -11.13 -26.65 -2.29
CA LEU A 105 -12.00 -27.72 -2.78
C LEU A 105 -11.28 -29.07 -2.75
N ASN A 106 -10.03 -29.13 -3.21
CA ASN A 106 -9.24 -30.36 -3.20
C ASN A 106 -8.96 -30.87 -1.77
N ALA A 107 -8.90 -29.96 -0.78
CA ALA A 107 -8.74 -30.35 0.62
C ALA A 107 -10.00 -31.05 1.22
N VAL A 108 -11.17 -30.92 0.58
CA VAL A 108 -12.45 -31.46 1.09
C VAL A 108 -13.00 -32.55 0.17
N LEU A 109 -12.73 -32.49 -1.12
CA LEU A 109 -13.23 -33.45 -2.11
C LEU A 109 -12.40 -34.75 -2.07
N PRO A 110 -13.02 -35.92 -2.37
CA PRO A 110 -12.34 -37.21 -2.45
C PRO A 110 -11.51 -37.38 -3.74
N PHE A 111 -11.44 -36.38 -4.60
CA PHE A 111 -10.68 -36.35 -5.85
C PHE A 111 -10.05 -34.98 -6.05
N ASP A 112 -8.91 -34.94 -6.75
CA ASP A 112 -8.21 -33.69 -7.05
C ASP A 112 -8.72 -33.07 -8.35
N ILE A 113 -9.07 -31.78 -8.30
CA ILE A 113 -9.36 -30.95 -9.47
C ILE A 113 -8.03 -30.41 -9.98
N PRO A 114 -7.55 -30.81 -11.18
CA PRO A 114 -6.31 -30.28 -11.73
C PRO A 114 -6.46 -28.79 -12.06
N TYR A 115 -5.47 -27.99 -11.71
CA TYR A 115 -5.45 -26.57 -12.03
C TYR A 115 -4.04 -26.05 -12.29
N THR A 116 -3.95 -25.00 -13.11
CA THR A 116 -2.69 -24.28 -13.33
C THR A 116 -2.68 -23.04 -12.46
N LYS A 117 -1.61 -22.87 -11.68
CA LYS A 117 -1.43 -21.67 -10.87
C LYS A 117 -1.23 -20.45 -11.76
N LEU A 118 -2.20 -19.55 -11.75
CA LEU A 118 -2.14 -18.29 -12.51
C LEU A 118 -1.20 -17.30 -11.81
N ALA A 119 -0.37 -16.62 -12.60
CA ALA A 119 0.37 -15.49 -12.08
C ALA A 119 -0.58 -14.32 -11.84
N LEU A 120 -0.49 -13.69 -10.67
CA LEU A 120 -1.30 -12.51 -10.35
C LEU A 120 -0.75 -11.29 -11.11
N PRO A 121 -1.56 -10.64 -11.98
CA PRO A 121 -1.13 -9.43 -12.68
C PRO A 121 -0.78 -8.32 -11.68
N ILE A 122 0.40 -7.75 -11.79
CA ILE A 122 0.87 -6.70 -10.88
C ILE A 122 -0.10 -5.51 -10.92
N GLY A 123 -0.50 -5.02 -9.74
CA GLY A 123 -1.37 -3.86 -9.60
C GLY A 123 -2.86 -4.11 -9.90
N ILE A 124 -3.29 -5.33 -10.25
CA ILE A 124 -4.70 -5.61 -10.58
C ILE A 124 -5.65 -5.21 -9.45
N SER A 125 -5.30 -5.43 -8.20
CA SER A 125 -6.10 -5.04 -7.04
C SER A 125 -6.24 -3.52 -6.93
N PHE A 126 -5.20 -2.75 -7.30
CA PHE A 126 -5.19 -1.29 -7.25
C PHE A 126 -6.04 -0.68 -8.35
N TYR A 127 -5.77 -1.01 -9.62
CA TYR A 127 -6.53 -0.42 -10.72
C TYR A 127 -7.99 -0.89 -10.74
N THR A 128 -8.31 -2.10 -10.23
CA THR A 128 -9.70 -2.53 -10.04
C THR A 128 -10.42 -1.62 -9.03
N PHE A 129 -9.80 -1.31 -7.89
CA PHE A 129 -10.40 -0.41 -6.91
C PHE A 129 -10.53 1.03 -7.43
N GLN A 130 -9.56 1.50 -8.21
CA GLN A 130 -9.62 2.81 -8.87
C GLN A 130 -10.80 2.87 -9.84
N THR A 131 -10.91 1.92 -10.76
CA THR A 131 -11.97 1.90 -11.78
C THR A 131 -13.35 1.66 -11.17
N MET A 132 -13.47 0.80 -10.17
CA MET A 132 -14.73 0.61 -9.43
C MET A 132 -15.16 1.88 -8.72
N SER A 133 -14.23 2.60 -8.07
CA SER A 133 -14.57 3.87 -7.42
C SER A 133 -15.10 4.90 -8.42
N TYR A 134 -14.50 4.97 -9.63
CA TYR A 134 -14.99 5.85 -10.70
C TYR A 134 -16.41 5.51 -11.10
N VAL A 135 -16.71 4.26 -11.43
CA VAL A 135 -18.06 3.82 -11.86
C VAL A 135 -19.11 4.09 -10.77
N ILE A 136 -18.78 3.79 -9.51
CA ILE A 136 -19.66 4.05 -8.37
C ILE A 136 -19.86 5.56 -8.15
N ASP A 137 -18.80 6.36 -8.28
CA ASP A 137 -18.88 7.82 -8.09
C ASP A 137 -19.67 8.50 -9.22
N VAL A 138 -19.58 8.01 -10.47
CA VAL A 138 -20.46 8.46 -11.58
C VAL A 138 -21.92 8.12 -11.25
N TYR A 139 -22.22 6.84 -10.87
CA TYR A 139 -23.57 6.43 -10.50
C TYR A 139 -24.17 7.23 -9.34
N ARG A 140 -23.33 7.66 -8.38
CA ARG A 140 -23.74 8.52 -7.26
C ARG A 140 -23.90 9.99 -7.64
N GLY A 141 -23.56 10.38 -8.86
CA GLY A 141 -23.53 11.79 -9.30
C GLY A 141 -22.44 12.63 -8.63
N LYS A 142 -21.43 12.00 -8.04
CA LYS A 142 -20.32 12.67 -7.37
C LYS A 142 -19.30 13.24 -8.36
N VAL A 143 -19.11 12.56 -9.49
CA VAL A 143 -18.30 12.98 -10.63
C VAL A 143 -19.06 12.77 -11.93
N LYS A 144 -18.72 13.53 -12.97
CA LYS A 144 -19.23 13.30 -14.32
C LYS A 144 -18.44 12.21 -15.02
N ALA A 145 -19.06 11.56 -16.02
CA ALA A 145 -18.34 10.63 -16.85
C ALA A 145 -17.21 11.33 -17.62
N GLN A 146 -16.08 10.65 -17.76
CA GLN A 146 -14.98 11.15 -18.56
C GLN A 146 -15.23 10.80 -20.04
N HIS A 147 -15.32 11.84 -20.90
CA HIS A 147 -15.58 11.65 -22.33
C HIS A 147 -14.32 11.45 -23.17
N ASN A 148 -13.13 11.72 -22.60
CA ASN A 148 -11.87 11.54 -23.33
C ASN A 148 -11.19 10.24 -22.90
N PRO A 149 -11.10 9.22 -23.80
CA PRO A 149 -10.52 7.92 -23.48
C PRO A 149 -9.03 8.00 -23.13
N ILE A 150 -8.29 8.98 -23.72
CA ILE A 150 -6.87 9.21 -23.41
C ILE A 150 -6.73 9.69 -21.95
N THR A 151 -7.57 10.62 -21.54
CA THR A 151 -7.54 11.15 -20.17
C THR A 151 -7.93 10.10 -19.15
N PHE A 152 -8.95 9.28 -19.44
CA PHE A 152 -9.35 8.17 -18.58
C PHE A 152 -8.27 7.09 -18.52
N GLY A 153 -7.72 6.70 -19.68
CA GLY A 153 -6.61 5.74 -19.74
C GLY A 153 -5.38 6.22 -18.96
N ALA A 154 -5.02 7.51 -19.10
CA ALA A 154 -3.93 8.10 -18.33
C ALA A 154 -4.19 8.05 -16.81
N TYR A 155 -5.43 8.27 -16.36
CA TYR A 155 -5.81 8.13 -14.95
C TYR A 155 -5.59 6.71 -14.44
N VAL A 156 -6.12 5.71 -15.14
CA VAL A 156 -6.06 4.31 -14.68
C VAL A 156 -4.64 3.77 -14.72
N SER A 157 -3.89 4.04 -15.79
CA SER A 157 -2.55 3.48 -16.02
C SER A 157 -1.42 4.26 -15.36
N MET A 158 -1.68 5.44 -14.80
CA MET A 158 -0.66 6.38 -14.30
C MET A 158 0.42 5.71 -13.46
N PHE A 159 1.64 5.61 -14.00
CA PHE A 159 2.71 4.79 -13.44
C PHE A 159 3.09 5.15 -11.98
N PRO A 160 3.02 6.40 -11.48
CA PRO A 160 3.34 6.67 -10.09
C PRO A 160 2.44 5.94 -9.08
N GLN A 161 1.15 5.79 -9.38
CA GLN A 161 0.18 5.19 -8.46
C GLN A 161 -0.08 3.70 -8.72
N LEU A 162 0.23 3.22 -9.94
CA LEU A 162 -0.30 1.99 -10.50
C LEU A 162 0.02 0.72 -9.70
N ILE A 163 1.25 0.57 -9.19
CA ILE A 163 1.71 -0.70 -8.60
C ILE A 163 1.37 -0.77 -7.11
N ALA A 164 1.81 0.21 -6.33
CA ALA A 164 1.60 0.28 -4.88
C ALA A 164 1.64 1.74 -4.36
N GLY A 165 1.29 2.69 -5.21
CA GLY A 165 1.02 4.07 -4.79
C GLY A 165 -0.25 4.16 -3.94
N PRO A 166 -0.63 5.36 -3.50
CA PRO A 166 -1.96 5.56 -2.92
C PRO A 166 -3.05 5.14 -3.91
N ILE A 167 -4.15 4.55 -3.42
CA ILE A 167 -5.33 4.28 -4.25
C ILE A 167 -6.02 5.62 -4.52
N VAL A 168 -5.65 6.25 -5.63
CA VAL A 168 -6.16 7.57 -6.02
C VAL A 168 -7.50 7.39 -6.73
N ARG A 169 -8.56 7.99 -6.20
CA ARG A 169 -9.89 7.98 -6.82
C ARG A 169 -9.94 8.99 -7.95
N TYR A 170 -10.84 8.77 -8.92
CA TYR A 170 -11.04 9.73 -10.00
C TYR A 170 -11.43 11.12 -9.47
N SER A 171 -12.31 11.15 -8.46
CA SER A 171 -12.72 12.39 -7.77
C SER A 171 -11.58 13.19 -7.14
N ASP A 172 -10.46 12.54 -6.81
CA ASP A 172 -9.29 13.22 -6.21
C ASP A 172 -8.43 13.94 -7.27
N VAL A 173 -8.50 13.51 -8.53
CA VAL A 173 -7.62 13.99 -9.62
C VAL A 173 -8.35 14.52 -10.85
N GLU A 174 -9.67 14.44 -10.92
CA GLU A 174 -10.49 14.87 -12.07
C GLU A 174 -10.11 16.26 -12.56
N GLN A 175 -10.08 17.25 -11.68
CA GLN A 175 -9.73 18.62 -12.04
C GLN A 175 -8.26 18.74 -12.49
N GLN A 176 -7.37 17.96 -11.89
CA GLN A 176 -5.94 17.98 -12.18
C GLN A 176 -5.63 17.31 -13.54
N LEU A 177 -6.45 16.34 -13.95
CA LEU A 177 -6.37 15.75 -15.29
C LEU A 177 -6.74 16.76 -16.38
N MET A 178 -7.70 17.63 -16.11
CA MET A 178 -8.16 18.67 -17.03
C MET A 178 -7.28 19.92 -17.00
N LYS A 179 -6.84 20.33 -15.81
CA LYS A 179 -6.00 21.52 -15.62
C LYS A 179 -5.12 21.33 -14.38
N ARG A 180 -3.82 21.26 -14.56
CA ARG A 180 -2.85 21.20 -13.47
C ARG A 180 -1.74 22.24 -13.63
N THR A 181 -1.28 22.76 -12.50
CA THR A 181 -0.19 23.73 -12.44
C THR A 181 1.12 23.01 -12.19
N MET A 182 2.11 23.32 -13.00
CA MET A 182 3.49 22.88 -12.82
C MET A 182 4.34 24.09 -12.46
N SER A 183 5.15 23.98 -11.42
CA SER A 183 6.07 25.02 -11.00
C SER A 183 7.40 24.40 -10.55
N ILE A 184 8.46 25.18 -10.64
CA ILE A 184 9.79 24.77 -10.15
C ILE A 184 9.72 24.35 -8.67
N ARG A 185 8.91 25.05 -7.87
CA ARG A 185 8.71 24.69 -6.46
C ARG A 185 8.06 23.32 -6.30
N LYS A 186 6.94 23.05 -6.99
CA LYS A 186 6.29 21.72 -6.95
C LYS A 186 7.23 20.62 -7.43
N PHE A 187 8.02 20.90 -8.46
CA PHE A 187 9.03 19.99 -8.97
C PHE A 187 10.08 19.67 -7.88
N GLY A 188 10.65 20.71 -7.25
CA GLY A 188 11.60 20.52 -6.16
C GLY A 188 11.02 19.75 -4.98
N ASP A 189 9.82 20.11 -4.52
CA ASP A 189 9.10 19.39 -3.46
C ASP A 189 8.90 17.92 -3.85
N GLY A 190 8.55 17.65 -5.11
CA GLY A 190 8.35 16.29 -5.61
C GLY A 190 9.65 15.48 -5.64
N VAL A 191 10.76 16.07 -6.04
CA VAL A 191 12.09 15.43 -6.00
C VAL A 191 12.48 15.09 -4.56
N MET A 192 12.27 16.00 -3.61
CA MET A 192 12.58 15.76 -2.20
C MET A 192 11.74 14.59 -1.63
N TRP A 193 10.44 14.55 -1.94
CA TRP A 193 9.59 13.42 -1.56
C TRP A 193 10.07 12.09 -2.17
N PHE A 194 10.45 12.11 -3.44
CA PHE A 194 10.99 10.92 -4.11
C PHE A 194 12.28 10.43 -3.45
N LEU A 195 13.21 11.33 -3.15
CA LEU A 195 14.48 10.98 -2.52
C LEU A 195 14.30 10.49 -1.07
N GLN A 196 13.36 11.06 -0.31
CA GLN A 196 12.98 10.52 1.01
C GLN A 196 12.47 9.09 0.90
N GLY A 197 11.53 8.85 -0.04
CA GLY A 197 10.99 7.52 -0.28
C GLY A 197 12.06 6.53 -0.72
N LEU A 198 12.97 6.94 -1.60
CA LEU A 198 14.09 6.12 -2.06
C LEU A 198 15.01 5.74 -0.89
N GLY A 199 15.38 6.71 -0.03
CA GLY A 199 16.18 6.45 1.16
C GLY A 199 15.48 5.51 2.14
N LYS A 200 14.18 5.70 2.41
CA LYS A 200 13.38 4.78 3.22
C LYS A 200 13.43 3.35 2.70
N LYS A 201 13.22 3.19 1.39
CA LYS A 201 13.21 1.87 0.72
C LYS A 201 14.58 1.22 0.71
N VAL A 202 15.60 1.92 0.24
CA VAL A 202 16.91 1.32 -0.04
C VAL A 202 17.77 1.21 1.23
N LEU A 203 17.81 2.27 2.05
CA LEU A 203 18.72 2.32 3.18
C LEU A 203 18.14 1.69 4.45
N ILE A 204 16.81 1.68 4.61
CA ILE A 204 16.19 1.13 5.81
C ILE A 204 15.46 -0.17 5.51
N ALA A 205 14.48 -0.17 4.61
CA ALA A 205 13.64 -1.35 4.39
C ALA A 205 14.42 -2.56 3.88
N ASN A 206 15.28 -2.38 2.88
CA ASN A 206 16.07 -3.49 2.33
C ASN A 206 17.00 -4.11 3.38
N ASN A 207 17.68 -3.29 4.19
CA ASN A 207 18.59 -3.79 5.22
C ASN A 207 17.84 -4.44 6.40
N MET A 208 16.69 -3.90 6.82
CA MET A 208 15.82 -4.59 7.79
C MET A 208 15.27 -5.88 7.24
N GLY A 209 14.91 -5.90 5.94
CA GLY A 209 14.45 -7.10 5.27
C GLY A 209 15.50 -8.21 5.24
N SER A 210 16.76 -7.86 5.02
CA SER A 210 17.86 -8.85 5.06
C SER A 210 18.01 -9.50 6.45
N ILE A 211 17.82 -8.73 7.53
CA ILE A 211 17.81 -9.26 8.90
C ILE A 211 16.62 -10.21 9.10
N TYR A 212 15.42 -9.77 8.66
CA TYR A 212 14.22 -10.58 8.78
C TYR A 212 14.36 -11.90 8.01
N GLU A 213 14.78 -11.87 6.75
CA GLU A 213 14.90 -13.07 5.91
C GLU A 213 15.92 -14.06 6.48
N ALA A 214 17.03 -13.57 7.01
CA ALA A 214 18.02 -14.42 7.66
C ALA A 214 17.49 -15.12 8.92
N ILE A 215 16.54 -14.52 9.62
CA ILE A 215 15.87 -15.12 10.78
C ILE A 215 14.69 -16.01 10.36
N ALA A 216 13.96 -15.62 9.32
CA ALA A 216 12.76 -16.31 8.85
C ALA A 216 13.03 -17.72 8.30
N VAL A 217 14.27 -18.01 7.89
CA VAL A 217 14.66 -19.35 7.44
C VAL A 217 14.91 -20.33 8.60
N LEU A 218 15.02 -19.84 9.85
CA LEU A 218 15.19 -20.67 11.04
C LEU A 218 13.85 -21.32 11.41
N GLY A 219 13.89 -22.57 11.82
CA GLY A 219 12.72 -23.25 12.37
C GLY A 219 12.29 -22.65 13.71
N ALA A 220 11.00 -22.75 14.03
CA ALA A 220 10.48 -22.24 15.32
C ALA A 220 11.18 -22.90 16.52
N SER A 221 11.57 -24.18 16.42
CA SER A 221 12.32 -24.91 17.45
C SER A 221 13.76 -24.45 17.61
N GLU A 222 14.33 -23.81 16.58
CA GLU A 222 15.71 -23.31 16.56
C GLU A 222 15.82 -21.83 16.91
N THR A 223 14.69 -21.15 17.05
CA THR A 223 14.60 -19.71 17.28
C THR A 223 14.38 -19.43 18.76
N SER A 224 15.23 -18.60 19.38
CA SER A 224 15.03 -18.12 20.75
C SER A 224 13.99 -16.98 20.80
N VAL A 225 13.50 -16.68 22.00
CA VAL A 225 12.61 -15.53 22.24
C VAL A 225 13.24 -14.23 21.70
N LEU A 226 14.52 -13.98 22.01
CA LEU A 226 15.25 -12.81 21.55
C LEU A 226 15.29 -12.74 20.01
N THR A 227 15.65 -13.83 19.36
CA THR A 227 15.73 -13.92 17.89
C THR A 227 14.37 -13.70 17.24
N ALA A 228 13.29 -14.29 17.79
CA ALA A 228 11.94 -14.10 17.30
C ALA A 228 11.47 -12.63 17.39
N TRP A 229 11.73 -11.95 18.50
CA TRP A 229 11.41 -10.53 18.64
C TRP A 229 12.22 -9.63 17.70
N ILE A 230 13.51 -9.93 17.49
CA ILE A 230 14.35 -9.20 16.52
C ILE A 230 13.82 -9.39 15.09
N GLY A 231 13.47 -10.62 14.70
CA GLY A 231 12.87 -10.91 13.38
C GLY A 231 11.54 -10.18 13.18
N CYS A 232 10.65 -10.22 14.18
CA CYS A 232 9.38 -9.51 14.14
C CYS A 232 9.57 -7.97 14.08
N PHE A 233 10.52 -7.41 14.83
CA PHE A 233 10.87 -5.99 14.76
C PHE A 233 11.45 -5.61 13.39
N ALA A 234 12.36 -6.43 12.86
CA ALA A 234 12.96 -6.21 11.56
C ALA A 234 11.89 -6.18 10.44
N TYR A 235 10.95 -7.15 10.45
CA TYR A 235 9.82 -7.14 9.53
C TYR A 235 8.90 -5.93 9.73
N THR A 236 8.61 -5.56 10.97
CA THR A 236 7.79 -4.39 11.32
C THR A 236 8.37 -3.11 10.72
N MET A 237 9.69 -2.93 10.80
CA MET A 237 10.36 -1.79 10.17
C MET A 237 10.41 -1.94 8.65
N GLN A 238 10.71 -3.13 8.13
CA GLN A 238 10.75 -3.40 6.70
C GLN A 238 9.44 -3.04 6.03
N ILE A 239 8.30 -3.57 6.48
CA ILE A 239 7.00 -3.35 5.81
C ILE A 239 6.59 -1.88 5.80
N TYR A 240 6.88 -1.14 6.87
CA TYR A 240 6.59 0.29 6.93
C TYR A 240 7.47 1.10 5.99
N PHE A 241 8.78 0.90 6.02
CA PHE A 241 9.70 1.66 5.19
C PHE A 241 9.69 1.24 3.73
N ASP A 242 9.36 -0.03 3.43
CA ASP A 242 9.18 -0.53 2.07
C ASP A 242 7.96 0.10 1.40
N PHE A 243 6.80 -0.07 2.01
CA PHE A 243 5.55 0.42 1.46
C PHE A 243 5.40 1.95 1.61
N GLY A 244 5.76 2.50 2.77
CA GLY A 244 5.77 3.95 2.97
C GLY A 244 6.76 4.67 2.06
N GLY A 245 7.96 4.10 1.85
CA GLY A 245 8.95 4.62 0.92
C GLY A 245 8.48 4.61 -0.53
N TYR A 246 7.83 3.52 -0.97
CA TYR A 246 7.23 3.46 -2.30
C TYR A 246 6.11 4.49 -2.47
N SER A 247 5.26 4.64 -1.46
CA SER A 247 4.17 5.62 -1.45
C SER A 247 4.70 7.06 -1.52
N ASP A 248 5.78 7.37 -0.80
CA ASP A 248 6.43 8.69 -0.85
C ASP A 248 7.05 8.96 -2.21
N MET A 249 7.70 7.95 -2.83
CA MET A 249 8.19 8.07 -4.21
C MET A 249 7.05 8.34 -5.20
N ALA A 250 5.91 7.64 -5.04
CA ALA A 250 4.72 7.84 -5.87
C ALA A 250 4.14 9.26 -5.73
N ILE A 251 4.01 9.76 -4.51
CA ILE A 251 3.56 11.13 -4.22
C ILE A 251 4.54 12.15 -4.81
N GLY A 252 5.84 11.91 -4.65
CA GLY A 252 6.90 12.75 -5.22
C GLY A 252 6.80 12.84 -6.74
N LEU A 253 6.68 11.70 -7.43
CA LEU A 253 6.48 11.64 -8.88
C LEU A 253 5.18 12.32 -9.31
N GLY A 254 4.10 12.14 -8.55
CA GLY A 254 2.85 12.88 -8.76
C GLY A 254 3.08 14.38 -8.77
N LYS A 255 3.75 14.93 -7.73
CA LYS A 255 4.09 16.37 -7.62
C LYS A 255 4.95 16.86 -8.79
N VAL A 256 5.96 16.08 -9.19
CA VAL A 256 6.81 16.39 -10.36
C VAL A 256 5.96 16.48 -11.62
N LEU A 257 4.95 15.64 -11.80
CA LEU A 257 4.03 15.65 -12.96
C LEU A 257 2.87 16.65 -12.80
N GLY A 258 2.82 17.40 -11.68
CA GLY A 258 1.80 18.41 -11.40
C GLY A 258 0.56 17.91 -10.68
N PHE A 259 0.52 16.63 -10.25
CA PHE A 259 -0.55 16.04 -9.45
C PHE A 259 -0.28 16.14 -7.96
N GLU A 260 -1.34 16.13 -7.17
CA GLU A 260 -1.30 16.04 -5.72
C GLU A 260 -2.06 14.78 -5.28
N PHE A 261 -1.31 13.79 -4.84
CA PHE A 261 -1.86 12.55 -4.30
C PHE A 261 -1.98 12.66 -2.78
N MET A 262 -2.93 11.92 -2.21
CA MET A 262 -3.12 11.86 -0.78
C MET A 262 -1.97 11.11 -0.09
N GLU A 263 -1.64 11.51 1.14
CA GLU A 263 -0.72 10.75 1.98
C GLU A 263 -1.30 9.36 2.28
N ASN A 264 -0.43 8.35 2.26
CA ASN A 264 -0.83 6.97 2.53
C ASN A 264 -0.39 6.48 3.92
N PHE A 265 0.61 7.12 4.50
CA PHE A 265 1.16 6.82 5.83
C PHE A 265 1.43 8.11 6.60
N ASN A 266 1.01 8.13 7.88
CA ASN A 266 1.27 9.26 8.78
C ASN A 266 1.81 8.75 10.12
N TYR A 267 3.08 8.31 10.14
CA TYR A 267 3.78 7.81 11.34
C TYR A 267 2.94 6.81 12.16
N PRO A 268 2.51 5.68 11.57
CA PRO A 268 1.55 4.77 12.18
C PRO A 268 2.03 4.14 13.48
N TYR A 269 3.34 3.95 13.65
CA TYR A 269 3.90 3.37 14.87
C TYR A 269 3.94 4.35 16.07
N THR A 270 3.51 5.59 15.88
CA THR A 270 3.26 6.52 16.98
C THR A 270 1.81 6.50 17.48
N ALA A 271 0.99 5.61 16.95
CA ALA A 271 -0.40 5.47 17.35
C ALA A 271 -0.55 5.01 18.81
N LYS A 272 -1.66 5.39 19.43
CA LYS A 272 -2.00 5.08 20.82
C LYS A 272 -3.13 4.06 20.98
N SER A 273 -3.68 3.60 19.86
CA SER A 273 -4.69 2.56 19.77
C SER A 273 -4.63 1.91 18.39
N ILE A 274 -5.21 0.74 18.22
CA ILE A 274 -5.36 0.11 16.90
C ILE A 274 -6.27 0.94 15.98
N THR A 275 -7.27 1.60 16.55
CA THR A 275 -8.10 2.57 15.82
C THR A 275 -7.27 3.74 15.28
N ASP A 276 -6.35 4.32 16.08
CA ASP A 276 -5.45 5.40 15.63
C ASP A 276 -4.41 4.88 14.63
N PHE A 277 -3.90 3.65 14.82
CA PHE A 277 -2.98 3.01 13.89
C PHE A 277 -3.56 2.94 12.47
N TRP A 278 -4.78 2.45 12.31
CA TRP A 278 -5.43 2.31 11.00
C TRP A 278 -5.89 3.64 10.37
N ARG A 279 -5.95 4.71 11.13
CA ARG A 279 -6.11 6.07 10.59
C ARG A 279 -4.83 6.63 9.99
N ARG A 280 -3.68 5.99 10.30
CA ARG A 280 -2.32 6.41 9.88
C ARG A 280 -1.65 5.44 8.93
N TRP A 281 -2.12 4.20 8.86
CA TRP A 281 -1.61 3.14 8.03
C TRP A 281 -2.50 2.95 6.81
N HIS A 282 -1.91 2.93 5.60
CA HIS A 282 -2.60 2.68 4.32
C HIS A 282 -3.92 3.45 4.21
N ILE A 283 -3.83 4.77 4.37
CA ILE A 283 -4.97 5.69 4.50
C ILE A 283 -5.88 5.59 3.28
N SER A 284 -5.30 5.46 2.08
CA SER A 284 -6.07 5.37 0.83
C SER A 284 -6.96 4.12 0.79
N LEU A 285 -6.46 2.95 1.21
CA LEU A 285 -7.24 1.71 1.29
C LEU A 285 -8.34 1.81 2.35
N SER A 286 -7.99 2.28 3.54
CA SER A 286 -8.93 2.47 4.65
C SER A 286 -10.06 3.42 4.27
N SER A 287 -9.74 4.51 3.55
CA SER A 287 -10.70 5.47 3.03
C SER A 287 -11.60 4.84 1.96
N TRP A 288 -11.04 4.02 1.08
CA TRP A 288 -11.79 3.31 0.05
C TRP A 288 -12.82 2.35 0.66
N PHE A 289 -12.39 1.45 1.58
CA PHE A 289 -13.31 0.53 2.26
C PHE A 289 -14.37 1.26 3.09
N LYS A 290 -14.00 2.37 3.74
CA LYS A 290 -14.95 3.20 4.48
C LYS A 290 -16.04 3.74 3.55
N GLU A 291 -15.67 4.31 2.41
CA GLU A 291 -16.60 5.01 1.51
C GLU A 291 -17.46 4.07 0.66
N TYR A 292 -16.86 2.98 0.16
CA TYR A 292 -17.52 2.10 -0.80
C TYR A 292 -18.11 0.83 -0.17
N VAL A 293 -17.73 0.47 1.06
CA VAL A 293 -18.26 -0.70 1.75
C VAL A 293 -18.92 -0.34 3.08
N TYR A 294 -18.18 0.30 4.01
CA TYR A 294 -18.67 0.52 5.36
C TYR A 294 -19.90 1.45 5.43
N ILE A 295 -19.82 2.61 4.76
CA ILE A 295 -20.91 3.59 4.73
C ILE A 295 -22.16 3.02 4.04
N PRO A 296 -22.08 2.35 2.86
CA PRO A 296 -23.25 1.71 2.23
C PRO A 296 -23.92 0.64 3.09
N LEU A 297 -23.17 -0.09 3.93
CA LEU A 297 -23.71 -1.05 4.89
C LEU A 297 -24.42 -0.40 6.10
N GLY A 298 -24.44 0.96 6.14
CA GLY A 298 -25.05 1.76 7.22
C GLY A 298 -24.04 2.35 8.21
N GLY A 299 -22.76 2.01 8.11
CA GLY A 299 -21.68 2.57 8.93
C GLY A 299 -21.94 2.46 10.44
N ASN A 300 -21.80 3.58 11.14
CA ASN A 300 -22.09 3.72 12.58
C ASN A 300 -23.55 4.13 12.88
N ARG A 301 -24.37 4.41 11.85
CA ARG A 301 -25.73 4.92 12.01
C ARG A 301 -26.78 3.83 12.23
N VAL A 302 -26.33 2.59 12.36
CA VAL A 302 -27.14 1.40 12.65
C VAL A 302 -26.91 0.89 14.06
N GLY A 303 -27.79 0.05 14.58
CA GLY A 303 -27.63 -0.53 15.92
C GLY A 303 -26.31 -1.30 16.08
N GLN A 304 -25.91 -1.54 17.34
CA GLN A 304 -24.62 -2.12 17.70
C GLN A 304 -24.31 -3.42 16.95
N ALA A 305 -25.26 -4.38 16.92
CA ALA A 305 -25.06 -5.68 16.25
C ALA A 305 -24.74 -5.50 14.75
N LYS A 306 -25.47 -4.59 14.05
CA LYS A 306 -25.19 -4.30 12.63
C LYS A 306 -23.85 -3.59 12.44
N SER A 307 -23.44 -2.72 13.38
CA SER A 307 -22.13 -2.07 13.34
C SER A 307 -20.99 -3.06 13.53
N ILE A 308 -21.14 -4.04 14.43
CA ILE A 308 -20.18 -5.16 14.60
C ILE A 308 -20.09 -5.98 13.32
N ARG A 309 -21.22 -6.40 12.77
CA ARG A 309 -21.26 -7.11 11.48
C ARG A 309 -20.53 -6.33 10.38
N ASN A 310 -20.79 -5.03 10.25
CA ASN A 310 -20.19 -4.17 9.23
C ASN A 310 -18.67 -4.10 9.39
N LEU A 311 -18.17 -4.01 10.63
CA LEU A 311 -16.73 -4.05 10.91
C LEU A 311 -16.10 -5.39 10.49
N LEU A 312 -16.73 -6.51 10.86
CA LEU A 312 -16.23 -7.86 10.50
C LEU A 312 -16.23 -8.06 8.97
N ILE A 313 -17.27 -7.60 8.26
CA ILE A 313 -17.33 -7.67 6.80
C ILE A 313 -16.17 -6.86 6.19
N VAL A 314 -15.99 -5.60 6.60
CA VAL A 314 -14.94 -4.73 6.06
C VAL A 314 -13.56 -5.33 6.31
N TRP A 315 -13.30 -5.82 7.52
CA TRP A 315 -11.97 -6.37 7.87
C TRP A 315 -11.73 -7.75 7.25
N GLY A 316 -12.77 -8.58 7.13
CA GLY A 316 -12.69 -9.83 6.36
C GLY A 316 -12.37 -9.57 4.89
N LEU A 317 -13.04 -8.59 4.25
CA LEU A 317 -12.76 -8.18 2.88
C LEU A 317 -11.36 -7.52 2.74
N THR A 318 -10.92 -6.78 3.76
CA THR A 318 -9.56 -6.20 3.77
C THR A 318 -8.50 -7.31 3.81
N GLY A 319 -8.71 -8.35 4.62
CA GLY A 319 -7.84 -9.53 4.64
C GLY A 319 -7.81 -10.25 3.28
N LEU A 320 -8.97 -10.55 2.71
CA LEU A 320 -9.09 -11.13 1.37
C LEU A 320 -8.39 -10.27 0.30
N TRP A 321 -8.53 -8.96 0.37
CA TRP A 321 -7.89 -8.06 -0.58
C TRP A 321 -6.36 -8.15 -0.54
N HIS A 322 -5.77 -8.37 0.64
CA HIS A 322 -4.32 -8.54 0.77
C HIS A 322 -3.83 -9.85 0.15
N GLY A 323 -4.51 -10.96 0.34
CA GLY A 323 -4.04 -12.22 -0.24
C GLY A 323 -5.08 -13.34 -0.22
N ALA A 324 -4.92 -14.27 -1.15
CA ALA A 324 -5.73 -15.47 -1.29
C ALA A 324 -5.17 -16.59 -0.39
N ALA A 325 -5.17 -16.37 0.92
CA ALA A 325 -4.74 -17.37 1.90
C ALA A 325 -5.41 -17.12 3.25
N TRP A 326 -5.56 -18.18 4.06
CA TRP A 326 -6.25 -18.12 5.34
C TRP A 326 -5.59 -17.18 6.35
N ASN A 327 -4.26 -17.09 6.36
CA ASN A 327 -3.53 -16.18 7.24
C ASN A 327 -3.95 -14.71 7.02
N PHE A 328 -4.21 -14.27 5.79
CA PHE A 328 -4.70 -12.91 5.51
C PHE A 328 -6.12 -12.68 5.98
N ILE A 329 -7.00 -13.69 5.82
CA ILE A 329 -8.38 -13.62 6.32
C ILE A 329 -8.37 -13.49 7.84
N PHE A 330 -7.60 -14.32 8.53
CA PHE A 330 -7.47 -14.27 9.98
C PHE A 330 -6.77 -13.00 10.47
N TRP A 331 -5.80 -12.48 9.71
CA TRP A 331 -5.20 -11.17 9.97
C TRP A 331 -6.25 -10.04 9.91
N GLY A 332 -7.11 -10.04 8.91
CA GLY A 332 -8.21 -9.08 8.83
C GLY A 332 -9.18 -9.22 10.00
N LEU A 333 -9.62 -10.43 10.32
CA LEU A 333 -10.51 -10.69 11.45
C LEU A 333 -9.88 -10.33 12.80
N TYR A 334 -8.58 -10.56 13.00
CA TYR A 334 -7.81 -10.13 14.15
C TYR A 334 -7.99 -8.63 14.42
N TYR A 335 -7.75 -7.80 13.41
CA TYR A 335 -7.96 -6.36 13.56
C TYR A 335 -9.43 -5.97 13.69
N GLY A 336 -10.33 -6.64 12.98
CA GLY A 336 -11.77 -6.44 13.14
C GLY A 336 -12.23 -6.66 14.59
N ILE A 337 -11.76 -7.73 15.22
CA ILE A 337 -12.07 -8.07 16.62
C ILE A 337 -11.48 -7.03 17.59
N ILE A 338 -10.21 -6.65 17.40
CA ILE A 338 -9.58 -5.65 18.30
C ILE A 338 -10.31 -4.30 18.20
N LEU A 339 -10.69 -3.87 17.00
CA LEU A 339 -11.44 -2.63 16.82
C LEU A 339 -12.82 -2.65 17.45
N ILE A 340 -13.48 -3.83 17.48
CA ILE A 340 -14.74 -4.03 18.20
C ILE A 340 -14.49 -3.94 19.72
N ILE A 341 -13.42 -4.56 20.21
CA ILE A 341 -13.02 -4.50 21.61
C ILE A 341 -12.69 -3.05 22.02
N GLU A 342 -11.87 -2.34 21.25
CA GLU A 342 -11.56 -0.93 21.51
C GLU A 342 -12.82 -0.07 21.54
N LYS A 343 -13.73 -0.28 20.56
CA LYS A 343 -14.92 0.55 20.40
C LYS A 343 -15.97 0.32 21.50
N TYR A 344 -16.19 -0.91 21.93
CA TYR A 344 -17.32 -1.26 22.79
C TYR A 344 -16.92 -1.70 24.20
N ILE A 345 -15.69 -2.19 24.42
CA ILE A 345 -15.23 -2.72 25.71
C ILE A 345 -14.22 -1.77 26.35
N LEU A 346 -13.15 -1.41 25.60
CA LEU A 346 -12.05 -0.59 26.12
C LEU A 346 -12.28 0.92 26.02
N LYS A 347 -13.44 1.36 25.47
CA LYS A 347 -13.78 2.76 25.32
C LYS A 347 -13.63 3.52 26.65
N GLY A 348 -12.76 4.55 26.63
CA GLY A 348 -12.47 5.38 27.81
C GLY A 348 -11.47 4.77 28.80
N ALA A 349 -11.32 3.45 28.87
CA ALA A 349 -10.29 2.82 29.71
C ALA A 349 -8.89 2.99 29.11
N LEU A 350 -8.76 2.77 27.80
CA LEU A 350 -7.50 2.93 27.09
C LEU A 350 -7.01 4.39 27.15
N GLU A 351 -7.91 5.36 27.00
CA GLU A 351 -7.60 6.79 27.07
C GLU A 351 -7.09 7.25 28.46
N LYS A 352 -7.44 6.52 29.53
CA LYS A 352 -6.99 6.80 30.89
C LYS A 352 -5.57 6.29 31.19
N LEU A 353 -5.05 5.38 30.37
CA LEU A 353 -3.70 4.86 30.55
C LEU A 353 -2.63 5.94 30.23
N PRO A 354 -1.47 5.89 30.89
CA PRO A 354 -0.31 6.69 30.46
C PRO A 354 0.03 6.47 28.99
N SER A 355 0.42 7.55 28.30
CA SER A 355 0.71 7.50 26.84
C SER A 355 1.72 6.39 26.46
N ALA A 356 2.72 6.14 27.31
CA ALA A 356 3.69 5.07 27.09
C ALA A 356 3.03 3.68 27.05
N LEU A 357 2.08 3.40 27.96
CA LEU A 357 1.37 2.12 27.97
C LEU A 357 0.43 1.96 26.77
N GLN A 358 -0.20 3.06 26.32
CA GLN A 358 -1.00 3.06 25.08
C GLN A 358 -0.14 2.69 23.86
N HIS A 359 1.10 3.23 23.78
CA HIS A 359 2.03 2.89 22.71
C HIS A 359 2.48 1.44 22.77
N VAL A 360 2.85 0.93 23.98
CA VAL A 360 3.23 -0.47 24.16
C VAL A 360 2.09 -1.41 23.75
N TYR A 361 0.86 -1.14 24.22
CA TYR A 361 -0.35 -1.87 23.80
C TYR A 361 -0.47 -1.92 22.29
N THR A 362 -0.38 -0.75 21.64
CA THR A 362 -0.59 -0.64 20.20
C THR A 362 0.51 -1.36 19.42
N ILE A 363 1.79 -1.10 19.74
CA ILE A 363 2.90 -1.67 18.98
C ILE A 363 2.99 -3.19 19.13
N VAL A 364 2.73 -3.73 20.32
CA VAL A 364 2.72 -5.17 20.55
C VAL A 364 1.62 -5.84 19.72
N LEU A 365 0.40 -5.33 19.75
CA LEU A 365 -0.69 -5.87 18.92
C LEU A 365 -0.39 -5.74 17.41
N VAL A 366 0.21 -4.65 16.99
CA VAL A 366 0.62 -4.48 15.58
C VAL A 366 1.69 -5.51 15.20
N MET A 367 2.68 -5.75 16.05
CA MET A 367 3.72 -6.76 15.80
C MET A 367 3.12 -8.18 15.71
N PHE A 368 2.21 -8.56 16.60
CA PHE A 368 1.46 -9.83 16.46
C PHE A 368 0.63 -9.89 15.18
N GLY A 369 0.00 -8.78 14.77
CA GLY A 369 -0.66 -8.67 13.49
C GLY A 369 0.29 -8.93 12.31
N TRP A 370 1.52 -8.40 12.37
CA TRP A 370 2.52 -8.68 11.34
C TRP A 370 2.99 -10.13 11.32
N VAL A 371 3.03 -10.81 12.46
CA VAL A 371 3.32 -12.26 12.51
C VAL A 371 2.27 -13.04 11.72
N LEU A 372 0.98 -12.74 11.88
CA LEU A 372 -0.08 -13.34 11.07
C LEU A 372 0.11 -13.03 9.56
N PHE A 373 0.59 -11.84 9.24
CA PHE A 373 0.71 -11.38 7.88
C PHE A 373 1.88 -12.03 7.12
N PHE A 374 3.05 -12.15 7.76
CA PHE A 374 4.23 -12.70 7.09
C PHE A 374 4.33 -14.23 7.13
N SER A 375 3.60 -14.87 8.03
CA SER A 375 3.67 -16.32 8.19
C SER A 375 3.04 -17.05 7.02
N PRO A 376 3.65 -18.13 6.51
CA PRO A 376 3.12 -18.87 5.38
C PRO A 376 1.82 -19.64 5.70
N SER A 377 1.55 -19.91 6.99
CA SER A 377 0.35 -20.59 7.46
C SER A 377 -0.06 -20.12 8.85
N LEU A 378 -1.30 -20.38 9.24
CA LEU A 378 -1.76 -20.12 10.62
C LEU A 378 -0.97 -20.90 11.65
N GLY A 379 -0.64 -22.16 11.38
CA GLY A 379 0.15 -22.99 12.26
C GLY A 379 1.53 -22.39 12.54
N SER A 380 2.23 -21.91 11.49
CA SER A 380 3.52 -21.25 11.65
C SER A 380 3.38 -19.90 12.38
N ALA A 381 2.30 -19.16 12.15
CA ALA A 381 2.04 -17.91 12.87
C ALA A 381 1.86 -18.16 14.39
N VAL A 382 1.05 -19.14 14.76
CA VAL A 382 0.82 -19.52 16.16
C VAL A 382 2.12 -20.02 16.81
N SER A 383 2.88 -20.87 16.11
CA SER A 383 4.18 -21.35 16.59
C SER A 383 5.16 -20.20 16.81
N TYR A 384 5.28 -19.27 15.86
CA TYR A 384 6.16 -18.09 15.98
C TYR A 384 5.76 -17.20 17.16
N MET A 385 4.45 -16.92 17.32
CA MET A 385 3.93 -16.18 18.48
C MET A 385 4.20 -16.92 19.79
N GLY A 386 4.07 -18.24 19.80
CA GLY A 386 4.44 -19.08 20.94
C GLY A 386 5.90 -18.88 21.33
N THR A 387 6.83 -18.95 20.36
CA THR A 387 8.26 -18.67 20.57
C THR A 387 8.49 -17.27 21.13
N MET A 388 7.83 -16.23 20.59
CA MET A 388 7.92 -14.86 21.12
C MET A 388 7.48 -14.76 22.59
N LEU A 389 6.56 -15.60 23.03
CA LEU A 389 6.04 -15.66 24.41
C LEU A 389 6.80 -16.65 25.31
N GLY A 390 7.84 -17.30 24.80
CA GLY A 390 8.63 -18.29 25.54
C GLY A 390 7.99 -19.67 25.60
N ILE A 391 7.01 -19.95 24.73
CA ILE A 391 6.35 -21.26 24.64
C ILE A 391 6.99 -22.01 23.45
N GLY A 392 7.87 -22.96 23.75
CA GLY A 392 8.68 -23.65 22.74
C GLY A 392 9.94 -22.85 22.35
N GLY A 393 10.62 -23.29 21.30
CA GLY A 393 11.83 -22.63 20.80
C GLY A 393 13.11 -22.97 21.56
N ALA A 394 14.21 -22.32 21.19
CA ALA A 394 15.58 -22.56 21.68
C ALA A 394 15.93 -21.77 22.97
N GLY A 395 14.95 -21.50 23.84
CA GLY A 395 15.15 -20.76 25.09
C GLY A 395 15.02 -19.24 24.94
N LEU A 396 15.48 -18.49 25.95
CA LEU A 396 15.27 -17.03 26.01
C LEU A 396 16.18 -16.25 25.08
N ALA A 397 17.41 -16.68 24.85
CA ALA A 397 18.38 -16.02 23.98
C ALA A 397 19.37 -17.05 23.42
N ASP A 398 19.88 -16.77 22.22
CA ASP A 398 20.87 -17.56 21.50
C ASP A 398 21.95 -16.67 20.88
N LEU A 399 22.99 -17.27 20.31
CA LEU A 399 24.08 -16.54 19.65
C LEU A 399 23.57 -15.75 18.43
N THR A 400 22.62 -16.29 17.70
CA THR A 400 22.01 -15.65 16.52
C THR A 400 21.28 -14.37 16.93
N GLY A 401 20.48 -14.39 17.98
CA GLY A 401 19.81 -13.22 18.53
C GLY A 401 20.80 -12.13 18.97
N TRP A 402 21.85 -12.51 19.71
CA TRP A 402 22.86 -11.55 20.10
C TRP A 402 23.64 -10.98 18.91
N TYR A 403 23.94 -11.78 17.89
CA TYR A 403 24.58 -11.33 16.66
C TYR A 403 23.72 -10.27 15.95
N TYR A 404 22.45 -10.57 15.65
CA TYR A 404 21.57 -9.60 14.95
C TYR A 404 21.21 -8.41 15.82
N LEU A 405 21.10 -8.54 17.13
CA LEU A 405 20.92 -7.40 18.02
C LEU A 405 22.11 -6.43 17.92
N LYS A 406 23.33 -6.94 18.00
CA LYS A 406 24.54 -6.08 17.96
C LYS A 406 24.78 -5.48 16.56
N SER A 407 24.71 -6.29 15.50
CA SER A 407 24.95 -5.84 14.13
C SER A 407 23.85 -4.93 13.61
N GLY A 408 22.60 -5.17 13.99
CA GLY A 408 21.43 -4.39 13.59
C GLY A 408 21.08 -3.21 14.50
N LEU A 409 21.76 -3.03 15.64
CA LEU A 409 21.37 -2.04 16.67
C LEU A 409 21.27 -0.61 16.13
N VAL A 410 22.31 -0.16 15.44
CA VAL A 410 22.37 1.22 14.90
C VAL A 410 21.25 1.43 13.89
N LEU A 411 21.09 0.49 12.95
CA LEU A 411 20.05 0.55 11.96
C LEU A 411 18.65 0.48 12.60
N GLY A 412 18.47 -0.36 13.62
CA GLY A 412 17.24 -0.48 14.41
C GLY A 412 16.84 0.83 15.09
N ILE A 413 17.81 1.53 15.68
CA ILE A 413 17.59 2.86 16.28
C ILE A 413 17.21 3.87 15.21
N ILE A 414 17.92 3.91 14.07
CA ILE A 414 17.61 4.80 12.95
C ILE A 414 16.18 4.54 12.45
N ALA A 415 15.80 3.27 12.28
CA ALA A 415 14.47 2.89 11.84
C ALA A 415 13.39 3.28 12.87
N ALA A 416 13.60 3.00 14.15
CA ALA A 416 12.68 3.37 15.21
C ALA A 416 12.46 4.89 15.29
N VAL A 417 13.55 5.68 15.27
CA VAL A 417 13.47 7.15 15.27
C VAL A 417 12.85 7.67 13.98
N GLY A 418 13.24 7.13 12.83
CA GLY A 418 12.69 7.46 11.51
C GLY A 418 11.20 7.13 11.34
N SER A 419 10.67 6.17 12.12
CA SER A 419 9.25 5.86 12.17
C SER A 419 8.40 6.87 12.96
N THR A 420 9.05 7.90 13.54
CA THR A 420 8.42 8.99 14.29
C THR A 420 8.50 10.32 13.52
N PRO A 421 7.63 11.30 13.80
CA PRO A 421 7.65 12.59 13.12
C PRO A 421 8.83 13.51 13.57
N VAL A 422 9.68 13.08 14.49
CA VAL A 422 10.72 13.92 15.10
C VAL A 422 11.73 14.40 14.05
N VAL A 423 12.25 13.48 13.23
CA VAL A 423 13.23 13.81 12.18
C VAL A 423 12.61 14.74 11.14
N TYR A 424 11.43 14.38 10.64
CA TYR A 424 10.73 15.18 9.63
C TYR A 424 10.41 16.60 10.12
N ARG A 425 9.84 16.72 11.33
CA ARG A 425 9.51 18.04 11.91
C ARG A 425 10.72 18.94 12.09
N ARG A 426 11.88 18.34 12.40
CA ARG A 426 13.13 19.10 12.52
C ARG A 426 13.65 19.54 11.15
N PHE A 427 13.61 18.62 10.19
CA PHE A 427 14.14 18.83 8.84
C PHE A 427 13.26 19.77 8.01
N SER A 428 11.95 19.65 8.09
CA SER A 428 10.99 20.53 7.43
C SER A 428 11.13 22.01 7.86
N LYS A 429 11.53 22.27 9.12
CA LYS A 429 11.87 23.62 9.56
C LYS A 429 13.10 24.19 8.86
N TRP A 430 14.01 23.35 8.42
CA TRP A 430 15.19 23.78 7.66
C TRP A 430 14.85 24.05 6.19
N GLU A 431 14.06 23.20 5.59
CA GLU A 431 13.55 23.35 4.21
C GLU A 431 12.82 24.69 4.01
N HIS A 432 11.96 25.05 4.96
CA HIS A 432 11.18 26.28 4.91
C HIS A 432 11.89 27.50 5.57
N SER A 433 13.13 27.35 5.96
CA SER A 433 13.91 28.44 6.57
C SER A 433 14.35 29.46 5.50
N ARG A 434 14.31 30.74 5.84
CA ARG A 434 14.92 31.81 5.01
C ARG A 434 16.46 31.82 5.08
N ASN A 435 17.06 31.03 5.97
CA ASN A 435 18.51 30.94 6.12
C ASN A 435 19.11 30.04 5.00
N PRO A 436 19.95 30.59 4.10
CA PRO A 436 20.51 29.85 2.98
C PRO A 436 21.38 28.66 3.41
N TYR A 437 22.08 28.75 4.54
CA TYR A 437 22.89 27.64 5.06
C TYR A 437 22.06 26.42 5.43
N LYS A 438 20.85 26.62 5.97
CA LYS A 438 19.92 25.51 6.26
C LYS A 438 19.38 24.88 4.98
N GLN A 439 19.06 25.69 3.98
CA GLN A 439 18.62 25.18 2.67
C GLN A 439 19.72 24.38 1.99
N ILE A 440 20.97 24.90 1.99
CA ILE A 440 22.13 24.17 1.45
C ILE A 440 22.34 22.86 2.21
N ALA A 441 22.26 22.86 3.54
CA ALA A 441 22.36 21.65 4.34
C ALA A 441 21.29 20.61 3.94
N CYS A 442 20.05 21.03 3.68
CA CYS A 442 19.01 20.12 3.16
C CYS A 442 19.40 19.53 1.81
N VAL A 443 19.87 20.35 0.87
CA VAL A 443 20.30 19.87 -0.46
C VAL A 443 21.45 18.86 -0.32
N VAL A 444 22.43 19.12 0.54
CA VAL A 444 23.55 18.20 0.79
C VAL A 444 23.06 16.87 1.37
N VAL A 445 22.10 16.90 2.32
CA VAL A 445 21.52 15.68 2.89
C VAL A 445 20.79 14.87 1.83
N TYR A 446 19.93 15.50 0.98
CA TYR A 446 19.22 14.80 -0.10
C TYR A 446 20.17 14.25 -1.16
N ALA A 447 21.21 15.00 -1.53
CA ALA A 447 22.25 14.52 -2.43
C ALA A 447 23.00 13.32 -1.81
N GLY A 448 23.30 13.36 -0.52
CA GLY A 448 23.88 12.23 0.21
C GLY A 448 22.97 10.99 0.20
N ILE A 449 21.68 11.17 0.50
CA ILE A 449 20.69 10.07 0.41
C ILE A 449 20.66 9.48 -1.00
N PHE A 450 20.65 10.32 -2.03
CA PHE A 450 20.65 9.87 -3.42
C PHE A 450 21.89 9.07 -3.78
N LEU A 451 23.09 9.61 -3.47
CA LEU A 451 24.36 8.96 -3.78
C LEU A 451 24.53 7.63 -3.05
N ILE A 452 24.23 7.60 -1.74
CA ILE A 452 24.32 6.37 -0.94
C ILE A 452 23.29 5.35 -1.44
N SER A 453 22.04 5.77 -1.70
CA SER A 453 21.01 4.87 -2.25
C SER A 453 21.43 4.31 -3.61
N THR A 454 22.03 5.14 -4.47
CA THR A 454 22.55 4.69 -5.78
C THR A 454 23.65 3.67 -5.60
N ALA A 455 24.61 3.91 -4.69
CA ALA A 455 25.68 2.95 -4.39
C ALA A 455 25.14 1.60 -3.91
N TYR A 456 24.13 1.62 -3.02
CA TYR A 456 23.42 0.41 -2.60
C TYR A 456 22.73 -0.30 -3.77
N LEU A 457 22.03 0.44 -4.63
CA LEU A 457 21.33 -0.15 -5.78
C LEU A 457 22.28 -0.78 -6.83
N VAL A 458 23.48 -0.23 -7.00
CA VAL A 458 24.50 -0.81 -7.89
C VAL A 458 25.01 -2.13 -7.34
N ASN A 459 25.21 -2.23 -6.03
CA ASN A 459 25.77 -3.42 -5.38
C ASN A 459 24.71 -4.43 -4.92
N ALA A 460 23.43 -4.06 -4.90
CA ALA A 460 22.38 -4.87 -4.29
C ALA A 460 21.97 -6.02 -5.21
N THR A 461 22.17 -7.25 -4.75
CA THR A 461 21.49 -8.45 -5.26
C THR A 461 20.08 -8.61 -4.66
N TYR A 462 19.79 -7.90 -3.56
CA TYR A 462 18.54 -7.94 -2.79
C TYR A 462 17.83 -6.59 -2.88
N ASN A 463 16.76 -6.52 -3.63
CA ASN A 463 15.88 -5.35 -3.73
C ASN A 463 14.42 -5.80 -3.86
N PRO A 464 13.89 -6.52 -2.86
CA PRO A 464 12.53 -7.02 -2.91
C PRO A 464 11.56 -5.86 -2.79
N PHE A 465 10.35 -6.06 -3.30
CA PHE A 465 9.20 -5.24 -2.98
C PHE A 465 8.13 -6.15 -2.40
N LEU A 466 7.85 -5.98 -1.10
CA LEU A 466 6.97 -6.91 -0.36
C LEU A 466 5.59 -7.04 -0.99
N TYR A 467 5.09 -5.95 -1.59
CA TYR A 467 3.75 -5.93 -2.20
C TYR A 467 3.60 -6.82 -3.45
N PHE A 468 4.68 -7.27 -4.07
CA PHE A 468 4.63 -8.25 -5.16
C PHE A 468 4.43 -9.69 -4.67
N ARG A 469 4.49 -9.91 -3.36
CA ARG A 469 4.29 -11.23 -2.76
C ARG A 469 2.84 -11.51 -2.38
N PHE A 470 1.96 -10.52 -2.48
CA PHE A 470 0.56 -10.60 -2.00
C PHE A 470 -0.48 -10.44 -3.10
#